data_c1a88d9690176edf87d3b7c4f0fa7132
#
_entry.id   c1a88d9690176edf87d3b7c4f0fa7132
#
_cell.length_a   1.000
_cell.length_b   1.000
_cell.length_c   1.000
_cell.angle_alpha   90.00
_cell.angle_beta   90.00
_cell.angle_gamma   90.00
#
_symmetry.space_group_name_H-M   'P 1'
#
loop_
_entity.id
_entity.type
_entity.pdbx_description
1 polymer ?
#
loop_
_entity_poly.entity_id
_entity_poly.type
_entity_poly.pdbx_seq_one_letter_code
_entity_poly.pdbx_strand_id
1 'polypeptide(L)'
;MQKNLILEEYINKLSSKEPTPGGGSAAALVSALSSSLTAMMLNLTVGKKRYEGYSDKLKKEVDDTLKDTLEFNEKFLAFMDEDEKSFLTLMDAFKLPKDTEEEKEIRKKEIDNGYEIAL
;
A
#
# COMPACT_ATOMS: atom_id res chain seq x y z
N MET A 1 12.95 1.41 -0.77
CA MET A 1 11.51 1.15 -0.91
C MET A 1 10.71 2.24 -0.21
N GLN A 2 9.54 2.58 -0.73
CA GLN A 2 8.75 3.72 -0.21
C GLN A 2 8.35 3.57 1.25
N LYS A 3 7.98 2.36 1.69
CA LYS A 3 7.62 2.12 3.09
C LYS A 3 8.76 2.37 4.08
N ASN A 4 9.99 2.43 3.61
CA ASN A 4 11.17 2.66 4.44
C ASN A 4 11.68 4.10 4.39
N LEU A 5 11.03 4.98 3.62
CA LEU A 5 11.38 6.40 3.59
C LEU A 5 10.93 7.07 4.88
N ILE A 6 11.71 8.03 5.35
CA ILE A 6 11.25 8.89 6.44
C ILE A 6 10.07 9.73 5.95
N LEU A 7 9.19 10.11 6.87
CA LEU A 7 7.93 10.78 6.54
C LEU A 7 8.13 12.04 5.72
N GLU A 8 9.08 12.88 6.10
CA GLU A 8 9.38 14.12 5.38
C GLU A 8 9.80 13.87 3.92
N GLU A 9 10.68 12.89 3.71
CA GLU A 9 11.11 12.51 2.35
C GLU A 9 9.95 12.01 1.50
N TYR A 10 9.10 11.19 2.09
CA TYR A 10 7.93 10.66 1.40
C TYR A 10 6.98 11.80 0.97
N ILE A 11 6.68 12.71 1.87
CA ILE A 11 5.80 13.86 1.61
C ILE A 11 6.37 14.75 0.52
N ASN A 12 7.67 15.05 0.59
CA ASN A 12 8.35 15.89 -0.39
C ASN A 12 8.34 15.26 -1.79
N LYS A 13 8.59 13.98 -1.88
CA LYS A 13 8.52 13.25 -3.16
C LYS A 13 7.11 13.20 -3.71
N LEU A 14 6.12 12.89 -2.86
CA LEU A 14 4.72 12.81 -3.28
C LEU A 14 4.22 14.14 -3.86
N SER A 15 4.64 15.26 -3.31
CA SER A 15 4.22 16.59 -3.74
C SER A 15 5.08 17.16 -4.90
N SER A 16 6.07 16.41 -5.35
CA SER A 16 6.97 16.84 -6.43
C SER A 16 6.48 16.40 -7.81
N LYS A 17 7.34 16.57 -8.80
CA LYS A 17 7.11 16.09 -10.17
C LYS A 17 7.58 14.65 -10.38
N GLU A 18 8.17 14.02 -9.37
CA GLU A 18 8.61 12.65 -9.49
C GLU A 18 7.42 11.71 -9.74
N PRO A 19 7.59 10.69 -10.58
CA PRO A 19 6.49 9.78 -10.91
C PRO A 19 6.06 8.90 -9.75
N THR A 20 6.94 8.67 -8.78
CA THR A 20 6.66 7.91 -7.55
C THR A 20 7.13 8.69 -6.33
N PRO A 21 6.47 8.57 -5.17
CA PRO A 21 5.21 7.84 -4.95
C PRO A 21 4.01 8.50 -5.64
N GLY A 22 3.04 7.68 -6.04
CA GLY A 22 1.79 8.13 -6.66
C GLY A 22 0.58 7.94 -5.76
N GLY A 23 -0.60 8.11 -6.36
CA GLY A 23 -1.88 8.04 -5.64
C GLY A 23 -2.17 6.69 -4.99
N GLY A 24 -1.79 5.58 -5.64
CA GLY A 24 -1.97 4.23 -5.08
C GLY A 24 -1.16 4.03 -3.80
N SER A 25 0.11 4.45 -3.82
CA SER A 25 0.96 4.42 -2.64
C SER A 25 0.40 5.29 -1.51
N ALA A 26 -0.04 6.51 -1.84
CA ALA A 26 -0.62 7.43 -0.86
C ALA A 26 -1.91 6.86 -0.25
N ALA A 27 -2.76 6.26 -1.06
CA ALA A 27 -3.99 5.60 -0.57
C ALA A 27 -3.66 4.44 0.38
N ALA A 28 -2.64 3.63 0.04
CA ALA A 28 -2.18 2.54 0.91
C ALA A 28 -1.65 3.07 2.25
N LEU A 29 -0.90 4.18 2.23
CA LEU A 29 -0.40 4.81 3.45
C LEU A 29 -1.54 5.32 4.34
N VAL A 30 -2.54 5.98 3.76
CA VAL A 30 -3.74 6.44 4.49
C VAL A 30 -4.47 5.25 5.11
N SER A 31 -4.61 4.16 4.36
CA SER A 31 -5.22 2.92 4.86
C SER A 31 -4.44 2.33 6.03
N ALA A 32 -3.11 2.32 5.95
CA ALA A 32 -2.24 1.85 7.03
C ALA A 32 -2.38 2.73 8.28
N LEU A 33 -2.46 4.06 8.12
CA LEU A 33 -2.69 4.99 9.22
C LEU A 33 -4.06 4.76 9.87
N SER A 34 -5.11 4.54 9.06
CA SER A 34 -6.46 4.26 9.56
C SER A 34 -6.51 2.97 10.36
N SER A 35 -5.93 1.89 9.84
CA SER A 35 -5.89 0.62 10.56
C SER A 35 -5.01 0.70 11.80
N SER A 36 -3.95 1.50 11.78
CA SER A 36 -3.11 1.75 12.96
C SER A 36 -3.88 2.44 14.09
N LEU A 37 -4.74 3.40 13.76
CA LEU A 37 -5.61 4.05 14.77
C LEU A 37 -6.57 3.05 15.38
N THR A 38 -7.13 2.15 14.60
CA THR A 38 -7.99 1.07 15.09
C THR A 38 -7.20 0.14 16.03
N ALA A 39 -6.00 -0.27 15.62
CA ALA A 39 -5.13 -1.11 16.44
C ALA A 39 -4.76 -0.41 17.75
N MET A 40 -4.48 0.89 17.72
CA MET A 40 -4.20 1.69 18.91
C MET A 40 -5.36 1.61 19.91
N MET A 41 -6.58 1.81 19.45
CA MET A 41 -7.76 1.75 20.30
C MET A 41 -7.93 0.36 20.94
N LEU A 42 -7.75 -0.70 20.14
CA LEU A 42 -7.85 -2.07 20.64
C LEU A 42 -6.74 -2.41 21.61
N ASN A 43 -5.52 -1.99 21.36
CA ASN A 43 -4.40 -2.17 22.29
C ASN A 43 -4.60 -1.44 23.61
N LEU A 44 -5.24 -0.28 23.58
CA LEU A 44 -5.57 0.47 24.81
C LEU A 44 -6.74 -0.15 25.57
N THR A 45 -7.48 -1.05 24.96
CA THR A 45 -8.60 -1.78 25.57
C THR A 45 -8.15 -3.07 26.22
N VAL A 46 -7.33 -3.86 25.53
CA VAL A 46 -6.82 -5.15 26.06
C VAL A 46 -6.03 -4.94 27.35
N GLY A 47 -6.31 -5.76 28.35
CA GLY A 47 -5.63 -5.68 29.64
C GLY A 47 -6.15 -4.61 30.60
N LYS A 48 -7.16 -3.85 30.22
CA LYS A 48 -7.81 -2.87 31.10
C LYS A 48 -8.97 -3.51 31.84
N LYS A 49 -9.44 -2.85 32.91
CA LYS A 49 -10.58 -3.34 33.72
C LYS A 49 -11.83 -3.60 32.86
N ARG A 50 -12.10 -2.72 31.88
CA ARG A 50 -13.24 -2.87 30.99
C ARG A 50 -13.16 -4.18 30.19
N TYR A 51 -11.98 -4.50 29.66
CA TYR A 51 -11.73 -5.74 28.92
C TYR A 51 -11.96 -6.96 29.81
N GLU A 52 -11.47 -6.93 31.05
CA GLU A 52 -11.63 -8.04 31.98
C GLU A 52 -13.12 -8.34 32.30
N GLY A 53 -13.98 -7.33 32.20
CA GLY A 53 -15.42 -7.47 32.36
C GLY A 53 -16.15 -8.01 31.14
N TYR A 54 -15.48 -8.16 30.00
CA TYR A 54 -16.10 -8.68 28.78
C TYR A 54 -16.33 -10.19 28.86
N SER A 55 -17.36 -10.68 28.13
CA SER A 55 -17.55 -12.12 27.94
C SER A 55 -16.35 -12.70 27.16
N ASP A 56 -16.16 -14.03 27.29
CA ASP A 56 -15.10 -14.72 26.53
C ASP A 56 -15.25 -14.53 25.03
N LYS A 57 -16.50 -14.53 24.56
CA LYS A 57 -16.81 -14.27 23.14
C LYS A 57 -16.34 -12.88 22.70
N LEU A 58 -16.63 -11.86 23.50
CA LEU A 58 -16.23 -10.48 23.18
C LEU A 58 -14.71 -10.29 23.26
N LYS A 59 -14.07 -10.90 24.25
CA LYS A 59 -12.60 -10.89 24.37
C LYS A 59 -11.96 -11.49 23.11
N LYS A 60 -12.49 -12.59 22.63
CA LYS A 60 -12.01 -13.23 21.40
C LYS A 60 -12.19 -12.34 20.18
N GLU A 61 -13.34 -11.70 20.04
CA GLU A 61 -13.61 -10.76 18.95
C GLU A 61 -12.62 -9.58 18.96
N VAL A 62 -12.33 -9.03 20.12
CA VAL A 62 -11.35 -7.94 20.29
C VAL A 62 -9.95 -8.41 19.89
N ASP A 63 -9.52 -9.55 20.39
CA ASP A 63 -8.20 -10.11 20.10
C ASP A 63 -8.02 -10.45 18.63
N ASP A 64 -9.03 -11.07 18.01
CA ASP A 64 -9.02 -11.42 16.60
C ASP A 64 -9.01 -10.17 15.71
N THR A 65 -9.80 -9.16 16.06
CA THR A 65 -9.84 -7.89 15.33
C THR A 65 -8.49 -7.17 15.40
N LEU A 66 -7.85 -7.16 16.58
CA LEU A 66 -6.52 -6.57 16.74
C LEU A 66 -5.50 -7.28 15.84
N LYS A 67 -5.51 -8.61 15.84
CA LYS A 67 -4.61 -9.40 15.01
C LYS A 67 -4.82 -9.10 13.52
N ASP A 68 -6.08 -9.09 13.06
CA ASP A 68 -6.43 -8.80 11.68
C ASP A 68 -5.99 -7.39 11.27
N THR A 69 -6.16 -6.41 12.14
CA THR A 69 -5.79 -5.03 11.89
C THR A 69 -4.27 -4.88 11.71
N LEU A 70 -3.48 -5.58 12.54
CA LEU A 70 -2.02 -5.58 12.42
C LEU A 70 -1.55 -6.26 11.14
N GLU A 71 -2.22 -7.32 10.72
CA GLU A 71 -1.95 -7.99 9.43
C GLU A 71 -2.27 -7.05 8.26
N PHE A 72 -3.37 -6.31 8.32
CA PHE A 72 -3.71 -5.30 7.29
C PHE A 72 -2.65 -4.21 7.19
N ASN A 73 -2.09 -3.75 8.31
CA ASN A 73 -1.00 -2.77 8.30
C ASN A 73 0.18 -3.26 7.47
N GLU A 74 0.59 -4.51 7.66
CA GLU A 74 1.68 -5.10 6.90
C GLU A 74 1.36 -5.19 5.41
N LYS A 75 0.13 -5.58 5.07
CA LYS A 75 -0.32 -5.67 3.68
C LYS A 75 -0.35 -4.30 3.00
N PHE A 76 -0.84 -3.27 3.68
CA PHE A 76 -0.87 -1.92 3.11
C PHE A 76 0.53 -1.37 2.88
N LEU A 77 1.46 -1.60 3.80
CA LEU A 77 2.85 -1.18 3.63
C LEU A 77 3.53 -1.92 2.47
N ALA A 78 3.29 -3.22 2.32
CA ALA A 78 3.78 -4.00 1.20
C ALA A 78 3.18 -3.51 -0.13
N PHE A 79 1.90 -3.13 -0.13
CA PHE A 79 1.21 -2.61 -1.30
C PHE A 79 1.83 -1.31 -1.83
N MET A 80 2.33 -0.45 -0.96
CA MET A 80 3.05 0.76 -1.36
C MET A 80 4.21 0.45 -2.30
N ASP A 81 5.01 -0.56 -1.96
CA ASP A 81 6.16 -0.97 -2.77
C ASP A 81 5.72 -1.69 -4.05
N GLU A 82 4.67 -2.50 -3.99
CA GLU A 82 4.12 -3.19 -5.16
C GLU A 82 3.54 -2.19 -6.17
N ASP A 83 2.83 -1.17 -5.69
CA ASP A 83 2.27 -0.11 -6.54
C ASP A 83 3.38 0.66 -7.25
N GLU A 84 4.45 1.04 -6.55
CA GLU A 84 5.61 1.67 -7.14
C GLU A 84 6.22 0.81 -8.25
N LYS A 85 6.42 -0.47 -7.98
CA LYS A 85 7.01 -1.42 -8.91
C LYS A 85 6.15 -1.58 -10.16
N SER A 86 4.85 -1.72 -10.01
CA SER A 86 3.89 -1.82 -11.11
C SER A 86 3.89 -0.56 -11.96
N PHE A 87 3.90 0.60 -11.33
CA PHE A 87 3.93 1.88 -12.02
C PHE A 87 5.21 2.06 -12.82
N LEU A 88 6.37 1.75 -12.24
CA LEU A 88 7.66 1.84 -12.93
C LEU A 88 7.73 0.87 -14.12
N THR A 89 7.18 -0.33 -14.00
CA THR A 89 7.08 -1.29 -15.10
C THR A 89 6.29 -0.70 -16.27
N LEU A 90 5.15 -0.07 -15.99
CA LEU A 90 4.34 0.60 -17.01
C LEU A 90 5.10 1.76 -17.66
N MET A 91 5.75 2.59 -16.86
CA MET A 91 6.55 3.72 -17.37
C MET A 91 7.69 3.26 -18.27
N ASP A 92 8.36 2.16 -17.93
CA ASP A 92 9.42 1.58 -18.75
C ASP A 92 8.87 1.11 -20.09
N ALA A 93 7.66 0.54 -20.12
CA ALA A 93 6.99 0.15 -21.37
C ALA A 93 6.73 1.35 -22.28
N PHE A 94 6.33 2.50 -21.74
CA PHE A 94 6.14 3.72 -22.52
C PHE A 94 7.42 4.27 -23.13
N LYS A 95 8.58 3.95 -22.54
CA LYS A 95 9.89 4.39 -23.05
C LYS A 95 10.45 3.50 -24.16
N LEU A 96 9.81 2.39 -24.49
CA LEU A 96 10.27 1.49 -25.53
C LEU A 96 10.27 2.17 -26.90
N PRO A 97 11.19 1.78 -27.83
CA PRO A 97 11.25 2.33 -29.18
C PRO A 97 9.95 2.11 -29.96
N LYS A 98 9.60 3.06 -30.83
CA LYS A 98 8.37 3.03 -31.65
C LYS A 98 8.61 3.44 -33.10
N ASP A 99 9.84 3.31 -33.59
CA ASP A 99 10.23 3.79 -34.92
C ASP A 99 9.85 2.81 -36.04
N THR A 100 9.81 1.49 -35.77
CA THR A 100 9.41 0.45 -36.72
C THR A 100 8.09 -0.18 -36.32
N GLU A 101 7.42 -0.84 -37.25
CA GLU A 101 6.16 -1.55 -36.97
C GLU A 101 6.36 -2.67 -35.96
N GLU A 102 7.48 -3.40 -36.01
CA GLU A 102 7.83 -4.43 -35.05
C GLU A 102 8.04 -3.83 -33.64
N GLU A 103 8.75 -2.72 -33.55
CA GLU A 103 8.94 -2.00 -32.28
C GLU A 103 7.62 -1.49 -31.70
N LYS A 104 6.73 -0.98 -32.53
CA LYS A 104 5.39 -0.53 -32.10
C LYS A 104 4.56 -1.67 -31.53
N GLU A 105 4.62 -2.85 -32.14
CA GLU A 105 3.90 -4.04 -31.65
C GLU A 105 4.43 -4.51 -30.29
N ILE A 106 5.75 -4.56 -30.15
CA ILE A 106 6.41 -4.93 -28.88
C ILE A 106 6.03 -3.93 -27.79
N ARG A 107 6.12 -2.64 -28.09
CA ARG A 107 5.77 -1.57 -27.16
C ARG A 107 4.31 -1.67 -26.72
N LYS A 108 3.39 -1.87 -27.66
CA LYS A 108 1.96 -2.01 -27.36
C LYS A 108 1.70 -3.19 -26.44
N LYS A 109 2.33 -4.32 -26.70
CA LYS A 109 2.19 -5.53 -25.88
C LYS A 109 2.68 -5.30 -24.46
N GLU A 110 3.83 -4.65 -24.29
CA GLU A 110 4.39 -4.35 -22.97
C GLU A 110 3.55 -3.33 -22.20
N ILE A 111 2.98 -2.34 -22.88
CA ILE A 111 2.06 -1.38 -22.27
C ILE A 111 0.79 -2.09 -21.77
N ASP A 112 0.21 -2.95 -22.59
CA ASP A 112 -0.98 -3.71 -22.22
C ASP A 112 -0.70 -4.61 -21.01
N ASN A 113 0.44 -5.28 -20.98
CA ASN A 113 0.88 -6.08 -19.82
C ASN A 113 1.04 -5.21 -18.57
N GLY A 114 1.64 -4.03 -18.73
CA GLY A 114 1.82 -3.08 -17.63
C GLY A 114 0.49 -2.64 -17.02
N TYR A 115 -0.50 -2.37 -17.84
CA TYR A 115 -1.85 -2.03 -17.37
C TYR A 115 -2.52 -3.19 -16.64
N GLU A 116 -2.37 -4.41 -17.11
CA GLU A 116 -2.92 -5.59 -16.43
C GLU A 116 -2.31 -5.77 -15.03
N ILE A 117 -1.01 -5.57 -14.90
CA ILE A 117 -0.31 -5.68 -13.62
C ILE A 117 -0.73 -4.55 -12.67
N ALA A 118 -0.88 -3.32 -13.19
CA ALA A 118 -1.21 -2.15 -12.37
C ALA A 118 -2.68 -2.10 -11.93
N LEU A 119 -3.57 -2.78 -12.63
CA LEU A 119 -5.00 -2.85 -12.28
C LEU A 119 -5.30 -4.04 -11.38
#